data_371f2a8224d4907d86a8f4a141d686c9
#
_entry.id   371f2a8224d4907d86a8f4a141d686c9
#
_cell.length_a   1.000
_cell.length_b   1.000
_cell.length_c   1.000
_cell.angle_alpha   90.00
_cell.angle_beta   90.00
_cell.angle_gamma   90.00
#
_symmetry.space_group_name_H-M   'P 1'
#
loop_
_entity.id
_entity.type
_entity.pdbx_description
1 polymer ?
#
loop_
_entity_poly.entity_id
_entity_poly.type
_entity_poly.pdbx_seq_one_letter_code
_entity_poly.pdbx_strand_id
1 'polypeptide(L)'
;MLAAEITNTPGDFSNLDPMITATLGELERVGVAERPEVALADAQYWNEQHMDEVIAQKHIQVLIRPDSSGRKAPRPGWTGGRYSWMRTVLAAEHGKGLYRKRMQMIEPVFGHTKHNRLITRFHRRGRSAVRTEWRLLMATHNLTKLHRHQITTAPA
;
A
#
# COMPACT_ATOMS: atom_id res chain seq x y z
N MET A 1 5.58 8.66 1.31
CA MET A 1 5.04 7.82 0.20
C MET A 1 6.07 7.81 -0.89
N LEU A 2 6.53 6.64 -1.34
CA LEU A 2 7.56 6.52 -2.37
C LEU A 2 6.96 6.57 -3.77
N ALA A 3 6.04 5.67 -4.09
CA ALA A 3 5.35 5.65 -5.36
C ALA A 3 3.91 6.16 -5.22
N ALA A 4 3.43 6.90 -6.22
CA ALA A 4 2.08 7.45 -6.27
C ALA A 4 1.59 7.42 -7.73
N GLU A 5 0.78 6.43 -8.05
CA GLU A 5 0.28 6.18 -9.40
C GLU A 5 -1.24 6.26 -9.46
N ILE A 6 -1.74 6.56 -10.65
CA ILE A 6 -3.17 6.60 -10.99
C ILE A 6 -3.42 5.56 -12.07
N THR A 7 -4.38 4.70 -11.83
CA THR A 7 -4.90 3.76 -12.82
C THR A 7 -6.34 4.07 -13.15
N ASN A 8 -6.77 3.73 -14.35
CA ASN A 8 -8.15 3.71 -14.78
C ASN A 8 -8.66 2.27 -15.03
N THR A 9 -7.86 1.28 -14.66
CA THR A 9 -8.25 -0.12 -14.73
C THR A 9 -9.27 -0.41 -13.62
N PRO A 10 -10.41 -1.00 -13.92
CA PRO A 10 -11.35 -1.42 -12.89
C PRO A 10 -10.74 -2.50 -11.97
N GLY A 11 -10.84 -2.28 -10.65
CA GLY A 11 -10.30 -3.18 -9.62
C GLY A 11 -8.80 -3.02 -9.39
N ASP A 12 -8.36 -3.38 -8.20
CA ASP A 12 -6.97 -3.19 -7.75
C ASP A 12 -6.10 -4.45 -7.88
N PHE A 13 -6.72 -5.59 -8.22
CA PHE A 13 -6.04 -6.90 -8.25
C PHE A 13 -4.86 -6.98 -9.23
N SER A 14 -4.87 -6.22 -10.33
CA SER A 14 -3.78 -6.15 -11.31
C SER A 14 -2.69 -5.11 -10.96
N ASN A 15 -2.90 -4.30 -9.93
CA ASN A 15 -2.01 -3.20 -9.58
C ASN A 15 -0.93 -3.58 -8.55
N LEU A 16 -0.96 -4.78 -7.97
CA LEU A 16 -0.03 -5.20 -6.93
C LEU A 16 1.43 -5.16 -7.43
N ASP A 17 1.75 -5.89 -8.48
CA ASP A 17 3.10 -5.94 -9.05
C ASP A 17 3.56 -4.60 -9.61
N PRO A 18 2.78 -3.85 -10.42
CA PRO A 18 3.17 -2.52 -10.87
C PRO A 18 3.51 -1.54 -9.74
N MET A 19 2.75 -1.56 -8.64
CA MET A 19 2.99 -0.67 -7.51
C MET A 19 4.25 -1.06 -6.73
N ILE A 20 4.52 -2.35 -6.55
CA ILE A 20 5.75 -2.83 -5.92
C ILE A 20 6.95 -2.48 -6.81
N THR A 21 6.85 -2.71 -8.12
CA THR A 21 7.90 -2.36 -9.08
C THR A 21 8.20 -0.85 -9.05
N ALA A 22 7.17 -0.02 -9.08
CA ALA A 22 7.33 1.43 -8.98
C ALA A 22 8.00 1.85 -7.66
N THR A 23 7.64 1.19 -6.55
CA THR A 23 8.24 1.46 -5.23
C THR A 23 9.72 1.09 -5.20
N LEU A 24 10.10 -0.08 -5.73
CA LEU A 24 11.49 -0.52 -5.81
C LEU A 24 12.32 0.41 -6.71
N GLY A 25 11.79 0.82 -7.86
CA GLY A 25 12.45 1.78 -8.74
C GLY A 25 12.65 3.16 -8.09
N GLU A 26 11.73 3.62 -7.26
CA GLU A 26 11.92 4.86 -6.50
C GLU A 26 12.98 4.71 -5.39
N LEU A 27 13.06 3.58 -4.71
CA LEU A 27 14.13 3.30 -3.73
C LEU A 27 15.51 3.33 -4.40
N GLU A 28 15.65 2.63 -5.51
CA GLU A 28 16.88 2.61 -6.31
C GLU A 28 17.27 4.02 -6.78
N ARG A 29 16.32 4.78 -7.31
CA ARG A 29 16.54 6.15 -7.80
C ARG A 29 17.06 7.11 -6.73
N VAL A 30 16.67 6.90 -5.46
CA VAL A 30 17.13 7.73 -4.34
C VAL A 30 18.32 7.12 -3.58
N GLY A 31 18.91 6.03 -4.08
CA GLY A 31 20.09 5.39 -3.51
C GLY A 31 19.84 4.63 -2.21
N VAL A 32 18.60 4.21 -1.95
CA VAL A 32 18.26 3.37 -0.79
C VAL A 32 18.44 1.90 -1.17
N ALA A 33 19.40 1.25 -0.54
CA ALA A 33 19.74 -0.14 -0.80
C ALA A 33 18.79 -1.14 -0.11
N GLU A 34 18.16 -0.72 0.99
CA GLU A 34 17.24 -1.57 1.74
C GLU A 34 15.96 -1.81 0.94
N ARG A 35 15.56 -3.08 0.89
CA ARG A 35 14.34 -3.50 0.20
C ARG A 35 13.28 -3.91 1.23
N PRO A 36 11.99 -3.65 0.95
CA PRO A 36 10.92 -4.15 1.79
C PRO A 36 10.87 -5.68 1.75
N GLU A 37 10.79 -6.30 2.92
CA GLU A 37 10.61 -7.75 3.05
C GLU A 37 9.14 -8.17 2.90
N VAL A 38 8.22 -7.27 3.26
CA VAL A 38 6.78 -7.55 3.30
C VAL A 38 5.99 -6.42 2.63
N ALA A 39 5.10 -6.78 1.72
CA ALA A 39 4.10 -5.91 1.14
C ALA A 39 2.73 -6.17 1.79
N LEU A 40 2.09 -5.12 2.27
CA LEU A 40 0.76 -5.17 2.90
C LEU A 40 -0.25 -4.51 1.97
N ALA A 41 -1.28 -5.23 1.56
CA ALA A 41 -2.34 -4.68 0.73
C ALA A 41 -3.73 -5.02 1.27
N ASP A 42 -4.78 -4.37 0.76
CA ASP A 42 -6.14 -4.66 1.17
C ASP A 42 -6.75 -5.82 0.36
N ALA A 43 -7.98 -6.21 0.73
CA ALA A 43 -8.65 -7.34 0.11
C ALA A 43 -8.95 -7.16 -1.40
N GLN A 44 -8.94 -5.94 -1.93
CA GLN A 44 -9.18 -5.68 -3.35
C GLN A 44 -8.00 -6.11 -4.22
N TYR A 45 -6.80 -6.22 -3.63
CA TYR A 45 -5.60 -6.74 -4.29
C TYR A 45 -5.50 -8.26 -4.29
N TRP A 46 -6.48 -8.98 -3.71
CA TRP A 46 -6.42 -10.44 -3.62
C TRP A 46 -6.46 -11.10 -5.00
N ASN A 47 -5.34 -11.63 -5.41
CA ASN A 47 -5.17 -12.50 -6.58
C ASN A 47 -4.00 -13.45 -6.31
N GLU A 48 -4.28 -14.74 -6.16
CA GLU A 48 -3.27 -15.73 -5.76
C GLU A 48 -2.11 -15.81 -6.75
N GLN A 49 -2.40 -15.79 -8.05
CA GLN A 49 -1.38 -15.85 -9.08
C GLN A 49 -0.45 -14.63 -9.02
N HIS A 50 -0.99 -13.42 -8.95
CA HIS A 50 -0.16 -12.21 -8.88
C HIS A 50 0.65 -12.14 -7.57
N MET A 51 0.10 -12.65 -6.47
CA MET A 51 0.84 -12.77 -5.21
C MET A 51 2.03 -13.72 -5.35
N ASP A 52 1.84 -14.87 -6.00
CA ASP A 52 2.88 -15.87 -6.23
C ASP A 52 3.97 -15.32 -7.16
N GLU A 53 3.59 -14.61 -8.22
CA GLU A 53 4.52 -13.95 -9.14
C GLU A 53 5.40 -12.91 -8.41
N VAL A 54 4.80 -12.06 -7.56
CA VAL A 54 5.55 -11.08 -6.76
C VAL A 54 6.54 -11.77 -5.81
N ILE A 55 6.10 -12.81 -5.10
CA ILE A 55 6.95 -13.53 -4.16
C ILE A 55 8.11 -14.19 -4.90
N ALA A 56 7.84 -14.87 -6.01
CA ALA A 56 8.86 -15.59 -6.79
C ALA A 56 9.88 -14.64 -7.45
N GLN A 57 9.42 -13.54 -8.03
CA GLN A 57 10.27 -12.65 -8.82
C GLN A 57 10.97 -11.57 -7.99
N LYS A 58 10.33 -11.08 -6.94
CA LYS A 58 10.82 -9.94 -6.16
C LYS A 58 11.31 -10.31 -4.76
N HIS A 59 11.07 -11.54 -4.32
CA HIS A 59 11.40 -12.04 -2.98
C HIS A 59 10.78 -11.22 -1.85
N ILE A 60 9.60 -10.65 -2.10
CA ILE A 60 8.83 -9.86 -1.14
C ILE A 60 7.62 -10.66 -0.71
N GLN A 61 7.47 -10.91 0.58
CA GLN A 61 6.28 -11.55 1.12
C GLN A 61 5.07 -10.65 0.96
N VAL A 62 3.93 -11.22 0.57
CA VAL A 62 2.69 -10.47 0.37
C VAL A 62 1.66 -10.89 1.42
N LEU A 63 1.17 -9.94 2.20
CA LEU A 63 0.11 -10.15 3.18
C LEU A 63 -1.13 -9.34 2.77
N ILE A 64 -2.16 -10.04 2.32
CA ILE A 64 -3.45 -9.48 1.91
C ILE A 64 -4.54 -10.20 2.69
N ARG A 65 -5.45 -9.45 3.31
CA ARG A 65 -6.61 -10.06 3.94
C ARG A 65 -7.51 -10.68 2.86
N PRO A 66 -7.74 -12.00 2.85
CA PRO A 66 -8.53 -12.65 1.81
C PRO A 66 -10.04 -12.35 1.93
N ASP A 67 -10.47 -11.85 3.08
CA ASP A 67 -11.86 -11.56 3.40
C ASP A 67 -12.06 -10.11 3.83
N SER A 68 -13.29 -9.60 3.71
CA SER A 68 -13.66 -8.32 4.31
C SER A 68 -13.50 -8.34 5.83
N SER A 69 -13.26 -7.19 6.44
CA SER A 69 -12.98 -7.06 7.89
C SER A 69 -14.08 -7.63 8.81
N GLY A 70 -15.32 -7.71 8.34
CA GLY A 70 -16.44 -8.26 9.11
C GLY A 70 -16.63 -9.78 9.01
N ARG A 71 -15.96 -10.45 8.06
CA ARG A 71 -16.16 -11.88 7.84
C ARG A 71 -15.32 -12.72 8.81
N LYS A 72 -16.00 -13.39 9.74
CA LYS A 72 -15.36 -14.32 10.68
C LYS A 72 -15.19 -15.74 10.11
N ALA A 73 -16.20 -16.24 9.38
CA ALA A 73 -16.15 -17.57 8.77
C ALA A 73 -15.44 -17.55 7.41
N PRO A 74 -14.80 -18.65 7.00
CA PRO A 74 -14.25 -18.81 5.66
C PRO A 74 -15.31 -18.63 4.57
N ARG A 75 -14.88 -18.28 3.37
CA ARG A 75 -15.79 -18.26 2.20
C ARG A 75 -16.19 -19.69 1.87
N PRO A 76 -17.49 -19.96 1.63
CA PRO A 76 -17.93 -21.29 1.17
C PRO A 76 -17.16 -21.69 -0.09
N GLY A 77 -16.64 -22.93 -0.09
CA GLY A 77 -15.83 -23.45 -1.21
C GLY A 77 -14.39 -22.98 -1.27
N TRP A 78 -13.97 -22.02 -0.45
CA TRP A 78 -12.60 -21.53 -0.37
C TRP A 78 -11.89 -22.21 0.80
N THR A 79 -11.31 -23.39 0.55
CA THR A 79 -10.60 -24.20 1.56
C THR A 79 -9.23 -24.59 1.04
N GLY A 80 -8.24 -24.62 1.93
CA GLY A 80 -6.86 -24.99 1.57
C GLY A 80 -6.06 -23.85 0.92
N GLY A 81 -4.90 -24.21 0.39
CA GLY A 81 -4.02 -23.33 -0.35
C GLY A 81 -3.62 -22.04 0.34
N ARG A 82 -3.35 -21.02 -0.46
CA ARG A 82 -2.93 -19.67 0.00
C ARG A 82 -4.02 -19.00 0.83
N TYR A 83 -5.29 -19.23 0.51
CA TYR A 83 -6.39 -18.64 1.27
C TYR A 83 -6.38 -19.06 2.75
N SER A 84 -6.33 -20.37 3.01
CA SER A 84 -6.30 -20.89 4.39
C SER A 84 -5.00 -20.51 5.10
N TRP A 85 -3.87 -20.57 4.40
CA TRP A 85 -2.58 -20.14 4.93
C TRP A 85 -2.63 -18.66 5.36
N MET A 86 -3.13 -17.78 4.51
CA MET A 86 -3.21 -16.35 4.80
C MET A 86 -4.12 -16.07 6.00
N ARG A 87 -5.25 -16.78 6.11
CA ARG A 87 -6.13 -16.67 7.29
C ARG A 87 -5.41 -17.05 8.57
N THR A 88 -4.62 -18.12 8.55
CA THR A 88 -3.82 -18.57 9.70
C THR A 88 -2.75 -17.57 10.06
N VAL A 89 -1.99 -17.09 9.09
CA VAL A 89 -0.93 -16.08 9.30
C VAL A 89 -1.50 -14.79 9.89
N LEU A 90 -2.60 -14.27 9.32
CA LEU A 90 -3.23 -13.04 9.81
C LEU A 90 -4.02 -13.22 11.12
N ALA A 91 -4.29 -14.45 11.55
CA ALA A 91 -4.86 -14.76 12.86
C ALA A 91 -3.79 -14.85 13.96
N ALA A 92 -2.55 -15.16 13.60
CA ALA A 92 -1.42 -15.19 14.54
C ALA A 92 -1.04 -13.76 14.99
N GLU A 93 -0.49 -13.61 16.19
CA GLU A 93 -0.19 -12.31 16.78
C GLU A 93 0.80 -11.50 15.94
N HIS A 94 1.85 -12.13 15.44
CA HIS A 94 2.83 -11.48 14.55
C HIS A 94 2.17 -10.96 13.26
N GLY A 95 1.37 -11.78 12.58
CA GLY A 95 0.68 -11.39 11.34
C GLY A 95 -0.35 -10.27 11.56
N LYS A 96 -1.09 -10.32 12.69
CA LYS A 96 -1.97 -9.22 13.10
C LYS A 96 -1.18 -7.92 13.31
N GLY A 97 -0.05 -7.99 14.00
CA GLY A 97 0.81 -6.85 14.27
C GLY A 97 1.33 -6.22 12.98
N LEU A 98 1.84 -7.03 12.04
CA LEU A 98 2.27 -6.56 10.73
C LEU A 98 1.11 -5.92 9.94
N TYR A 99 -0.04 -6.61 9.84
CA TYR A 99 -1.15 -6.12 9.05
C TYR A 99 -1.78 -4.83 9.61
N ARG A 100 -1.74 -4.63 10.94
CA ARG A 100 -2.18 -3.39 11.58
C ARG A 100 -1.37 -2.18 11.13
N LYS A 101 -0.08 -2.35 10.82
CA LYS A 101 0.77 -1.28 10.29
C LYS A 101 0.23 -0.68 9.00
N ARG A 102 -0.48 -1.45 8.16
CA ARG A 102 -1.11 -0.96 6.93
C ARG A 102 -2.05 0.22 7.20
N MET A 103 -2.94 0.08 8.18
CA MET A 103 -3.87 1.15 8.55
C MET A 103 -3.13 2.39 9.01
N GLN A 104 -2.12 2.23 9.87
CA GLN A 104 -1.31 3.33 10.38
C GLN A 104 -0.51 4.06 9.31
N MET A 105 -0.16 3.40 8.22
CA MET A 105 0.64 4.00 7.13
C MET A 105 -0.22 4.67 6.06
N ILE A 106 -1.35 4.09 5.70
CA ILE A 106 -2.17 4.52 4.56
C ILE A 106 -3.28 5.49 4.98
N GLU A 107 -4.02 5.20 6.04
CA GLU A 107 -5.16 6.02 6.45
C GLU A 107 -4.79 7.47 6.77
N PRO A 108 -3.67 7.76 7.46
CA PRO A 108 -3.27 9.14 7.73
C PRO A 108 -2.99 9.95 6.46
N VAL A 109 -2.50 9.31 5.40
CA VAL A 109 -2.23 9.99 4.10
C VAL A 109 -3.53 10.48 3.48
N PHE A 110 -4.52 9.59 3.38
CA PHE A 110 -5.82 9.95 2.82
C PHE A 110 -6.60 10.88 3.74
N GLY A 111 -6.57 10.64 5.05
CA GLY A 111 -7.18 11.51 6.05
C GLY A 111 -6.63 12.94 5.98
N HIS A 112 -5.30 13.10 5.96
CA HIS A 112 -4.66 14.40 5.81
C HIS A 112 -5.03 15.08 4.50
N THR A 113 -5.08 14.35 3.40
CA THR A 113 -5.43 14.91 2.08
C THR A 113 -6.89 15.35 2.03
N LYS A 114 -7.81 14.50 2.47
CA LYS A 114 -9.26 14.76 2.36
C LYS A 114 -9.77 15.74 3.43
N HIS A 115 -9.36 15.55 4.69
CA HIS A 115 -9.92 16.31 5.82
C HIS A 115 -9.11 17.57 6.13
N ASN A 116 -7.78 17.49 6.18
CA ASN A 116 -6.98 18.65 6.57
C ASN A 116 -6.71 19.60 5.41
N ARG A 117 -6.61 19.08 4.18
CA ARG A 117 -6.39 19.89 2.97
C ARG A 117 -7.64 20.12 2.15
N LEU A 118 -8.77 19.51 2.52
CA LEU A 118 -10.06 19.60 1.85
C LEU A 118 -10.00 19.20 0.35
N ILE A 119 -9.05 18.35 -0.01
CA ILE A 119 -8.87 17.86 -1.38
C ILE A 119 -9.67 16.57 -1.53
N THR A 120 -10.94 16.71 -1.90
CA THR A 120 -11.89 15.60 -2.04
C THR A 120 -12.02 15.09 -3.47
N ARG A 121 -11.53 15.88 -4.44
CA ARG A 121 -11.55 15.54 -5.88
C ARG A 121 -10.34 16.13 -6.59
N PHE A 122 -9.99 15.55 -7.73
CA PHE A 122 -9.00 16.14 -8.62
C PHE A 122 -9.58 17.33 -9.38
N HIS A 123 -8.78 18.38 -9.57
CA HIS A 123 -9.16 19.58 -10.30
C HIS A 123 -8.85 19.47 -11.79
N ARG A 124 -7.89 18.62 -12.14
CA ARG A 124 -7.47 18.42 -13.53
C ARG A 124 -8.18 17.22 -14.15
N ARG A 125 -8.28 17.21 -15.49
CA ARG A 125 -8.88 16.11 -16.25
C ARG A 125 -7.83 15.43 -17.13
N GLY A 126 -8.05 14.14 -17.40
CA GLY A 126 -7.14 13.29 -18.14
C GLY A 126 -6.06 12.66 -17.24
N ARG A 127 -5.72 11.40 -17.55
CA ARG A 127 -4.85 10.56 -16.71
C ARG A 127 -3.50 11.21 -16.39
N SER A 128 -2.84 11.80 -17.38
CA SER A 128 -1.53 12.44 -17.18
C SER A 128 -1.61 13.64 -16.24
N ALA A 129 -2.61 14.49 -16.41
CA ALA A 129 -2.80 15.67 -15.59
C ALA A 129 -3.19 15.32 -14.14
N VAL A 130 -4.08 14.34 -13.96
CA VAL A 130 -4.47 13.82 -12.62
C VAL A 130 -3.29 13.13 -11.93
N ARG A 131 -2.48 12.37 -12.66
CA ARG A 131 -1.25 11.75 -12.13
C ARG A 131 -0.26 12.81 -11.63
N THR A 132 -0.07 13.89 -12.37
CA THR A 132 0.80 15.00 -11.96
C THR A 132 0.27 15.68 -10.70
N GLU A 133 -1.04 15.96 -10.65
CA GLU A 133 -1.70 16.52 -9.49
C GLU A 133 -1.54 15.63 -8.26
N TRP A 134 -1.79 14.33 -8.40
CA TRP A 134 -1.62 13.35 -7.33
C TRP A 134 -0.18 13.28 -6.81
N ARG A 135 0.80 13.22 -7.70
CA ARG A 135 2.22 13.22 -7.33
C ARG A 135 2.63 14.48 -6.59
N LEU A 136 2.14 15.64 -7.00
CA LEU A 136 2.38 16.90 -6.31
C LEU A 136 1.80 16.88 -4.89
N LEU A 137 0.58 16.38 -4.71
CA LEU A 137 -0.04 16.23 -3.41
C LEU A 137 0.77 15.31 -2.49
N MET A 138 1.28 14.21 -3.01
CA MET A 138 2.11 13.28 -2.25
C MET A 138 3.49 13.86 -1.93
N ALA A 139 4.10 14.61 -2.84
CA ALA A 139 5.34 15.33 -2.57
C ALA A 139 5.18 16.36 -1.44
N THR A 140 4.12 17.15 -1.46
CA THR A 140 3.84 18.11 -0.38
C THR A 140 3.51 17.42 0.95
N HIS A 141 2.87 16.25 0.93
CA HIS A 141 2.68 15.44 2.13
C HIS A 141 4.01 14.97 2.72
N ASN A 142 4.91 14.47 1.88
CA ASN A 142 6.25 14.03 2.30
C ASN A 142 7.08 15.19 2.87
N LEU A 143 7.07 16.35 2.23
CA LEU A 143 7.75 17.56 2.73
C LEU A 143 7.23 17.99 4.10
N THR A 144 5.92 17.95 4.31
CA THR A 144 5.32 18.27 5.62
C THR A 144 5.79 17.29 6.70
N LYS A 145 5.88 15.99 6.38
CA LYS A 145 6.40 14.97 7.33
C LYS A 145 7.87 15.20 7.65
N LEU A 146 8.68 15.47 6.63
CA LEU A 146 10.11 15.75 6.80
C LEU A 146 10.33 16.99 7.68
N HIS A 147 9.63 18.07 7.40
CA HIS A 147 9.72 19.30 8.19
C HIS A 147 9.35 19.08 9.66
N ARG A 148 8.24 18.36 9.92
CA ARG A 148 7.85 18.02 11.31
C ARG A 148 8.90 17.17 12.00
N HIS A 149 9.49 16.21 11.32
CA HIS A 149 10.56 15.39 11.87
C HIS A 149 11.78 16.22 12.23
N GLN A 150 12.21 17.11 11.34
CA GLN A 150 13.35 18.00 11.61
C GLN A 150 13.14 18.91 12.82
N ILE A 151 11.95 19.49 12.98
CA ILE A 151 11.63 20.32 14.15
C ILE A 151 11.68 19.50 15.45
N THR A 152 11.15 18.27 15.40
CA THR A 152 11.09 17.41 16.60
C THR A 152 12.47 16.87 16.99
N THR A 153 13.40 16.75 16.05
CA THR A 153 14.75 16.20 16.27
C THR A 153 15.84 17.28 16.38
N ALA A 154 15.50 18.56 16.17
CA ALA A 154 16.44 19.67 16.39
C ALA A 154 16.83 19.73 17.88
N PRO A 155 18.14 19.76 18.21
CA PRO A 155 18.56 20.01 19.57
C PRO A 155 18.13 21.42 20.00
N ALA A 156 17.66 21.54 21.24
CA ALA A 156 17.30 22.81 21.85
C ALA A 156 18.54 23.68 22.08
#